data_f1e2a9883a25cae5a8f84ce9ab5382cc
#
_entry.id   f1e2a9883a25cae5a8f84ce9ab5382cc
#
_cell.length_a   1.000
_cell.length_b   1.000
_cell.length_c   1.000
_cell.angle_alpha   90.00
_cell.angle_beta   90.00
_cell.angle_gamma   90.00
#
_symmetry.space_group_name_H-M   'P 1'
#
loop_
_entity.id
_entity.type
_entity.pdbx_description
1 polymer ?
#
loop_
_entity_poly.entity_id
_entity_poly.type
_entity_poly.pdbx_seq_one_letter_code
_entity_poly.pdbx_strand_id
1 'polypeptide(L)'
;MNKISVVAENPESTVVTEYQGMKTKQTEYQSEADLEKAFIKQLQNQAYDYLPIHSEKDLIDNLRHQLEKLNDYRFTDKEWDTFFKQEIANPNFGIKEKTKIIQEDYKKVLYYEKPVDNYQFRNILLIDKDNIHNNTLQVINQYETDEGKRANRYDATVLVNGLPL
;
A
#
# COMPACT_ATOMS: atom_id res chain seq x y z
N MET A 1 -16.29 30.67 -9.38
CA MET A 1 -16.51 31.61 -8.26
C MET A 1 -17.79 31.18 -7.57
N ASN A 2 -17.71 30.68 -6.34
CA ASN A 2 -18.88 30.26 -5.59
C ASN A 2 -19.67 31.48 -5.19
N LYS A 3 -20.96 31.56 -5.55
CA LYS A 3 -21.86 32.63 -5.12
C LYS A 3 -22.57 32.17 -3.87
N ILE A 4 -22.38 32.93 -2.79
CA ILE A 4 -23.18 32.82 -1.57
C ILE A 4 -24.18 33.96 -1.65
N SER A 5 -25.48 33.63 -1.59
CA SER A 5 -26.56 34.64 -1.53
C SER A 5 -27.19 34.64 -0.13
N VAL A 6 -27.40 35.80 0.44
CA VAL A 6 -28.14 35.96 1.69
C VAL A 6 -29.59 35.78 1.39
N VAL A 7 -30.26 34.83 2.04
CA VAL A 7 -31.67 34.50 1.83
C VAL A 7 -32.55 35.16 2.87
N ALA A 8 -32.07 35.36 4.09
CA ALA A 8 -32.77 36.05 5.15
C ALA A 8 -31.78 36.71 6.13
N GLU A 9 -32.10 37.93 6.57
CA GLU A 9 -31.37 38.70 7.56
C GLU A 9 -32.33 39.19 8.62
N ASN A 10 -32.04 38.95 9.91
CA ASN A 10 -32.81 39.43 11.02
C ASN A 10 -31.96 40.46 11.79
N PRO A 11 -32.54 41.61 12.26
CA PRO A 11 -31.83 42.66 12.99
C PRO A 11 -31.11 42.17 14.26
N GLU A 12 -31.48 40.99 14.78
CA GLU A 12 -30.91 40.39 15.99
C GLU A 12 -29.89 39.27 15.71
N SER A 13 -29.28 39.22 14.50
CA SER A 13 -28.09 38.43 14.19
C SER A 13 -28.22 36.99 13.66
N THR A 14 -29.30 36.64 12.96
CA THR A 14 -29.31 35.37 12.22
C THR A 14 -29.28 35.64 10.72
N VAL A 15 -28.12 35.34 10.09
CA VAL A 15 -27.99 35.39 8.63
C VAL A 15 -28.11 33.95 8.11
N VAL A 16 -29.18 33.70 7.34
CA VAL A 16 -29.33 32.44 6.62
C VAL A 16 -28.78 32.61 5.22
N THR A 17 -27.76 31.89 4.90
CA THR A 17 -27.13 31.91 3.58
C THR A 17 -27.42 30.60 2.84
N GLU A 18 -27.85 30.70 1.60
CA GLU A 18 -27.94 29.57 0.70
C GLU A 18 -26.61 29.41 -0.07
N TYR A 19 -26.00 28.28 0.09
CA TYR A 19 -24.85 27.93 -0.71
C TYR A 19 -25.30 27.29 -2.04
N GLN A 20 -25.29 28.10 -3.07
CA GLN A 20 -25.42 27.55 -4.43
C GLN A 20 -24.06 27.01 -4.88
N GLY A 21 -23.80 25.75 -4.57
CA GLY A 21 -22.69 25.01 -5.16
C GLY A 21 -22.79 25.12 -6.68
N MET A 22 -21.63 25.17 -7.35
CA MET A 22 -21.63 24.99 -8.81
C MET A 22 -22.44 23.72 -9.09
N LYS A 23 -23.47 23.83 -9.94
CA LYS A 23 -24.09 22.65 -10.55
C LYS A 23 -22.94 21.90 -11.21
N THR A 24 -22.47 20.85 -10.56
CA THR A 24 -21.61 19.88 -11.20
C THR A 24 -22.36 19.48 -12.47
N LYS A 25 -21.76 19.76 -13.63
CA LYS A 25 -22.24 19.18 -14.88
C LYS A 25 -22.53 17.73 -14.57
N GLN A 26 -23.71 17.23 -14.94
CA GLN A 26 -24.02 15.81 -14.88
C GLN A 26 -22.80 15.12 -15.46
N THR A 27 -22.02 14.49 -14.60
CA THR A 27 -20.89 13.68 -15.00
C THR A 27 -21.50 12.59 -15.87
N GLU A 28 -21.09 12.56 -17.13
CA GLU A 28 -21.35 11.40 -17.99
C GLU A 28 -21.03 10.15 -17.17
N TYR A 29 -21.89 9.15 -17.28
CA TYR A 29 -21.70 7.87 -16.59
C TYR A 29 -20.31 7.36 -16.90
N GLN A 30 -19.40 7.41 -15.93
CA GLN A 30 -18.07 6.83 -16.04
C GLN A 30 -18.20 5.34 -15.70
N SER A 31 -17.64 4.50 -16.56
CA SER A 31 -17.57 3.07 -16.25
C SER A 31 -16.63 2.85 -15.04
N GLU A 32 -16.82 1.73 -14.32
CA GLU A 32 -15.91 1.34 -13.23
C GLU A 32 -14.44 1.31 -13.70
N ALA A 33 -14.21 0.80 -14.92
CA ALA A 33 -12.88 0.76 -15.51
C ALA A 33 -12.27 2.15 -15.75
N ASP A 34 -13.09 3.16 -16.07
CA ASP A 34 -12.59 4.53 -16.25
C ASP A 34 -12.29 5.19 -14.91
N LEU A 35 -13.09 4.90 -13.88
CA LEU A 35 -12.84 5.35 -12.51
C LEU A 35 -11.57 4.73 -11.95
N GLU A 36 -11.36 3.42 -12.14
CA GLU A 36 -10.14 2.72 -11.74
C GLU A 36 -8.90 3.34 -12.39
N LYS A 37 -8.93 3.54 -13.72
CA LYS A 37 -7.84 4.18 -14.45
C LYS A 37 -7.56 5.61 -13.99
N ALA A 38 -8.62 6.40 -13.75
CA ALA A 38 -8.48 7.75 -13.24
C ALA A 38 -7.86 7.76 -11.83
N PHE A 39 -8.25 6.83 -10.97
CA PHE A 39 -7.70 6.67 -9.63
C PHE A 39 -6.21 6.29 -9.66
N ILE A 40 -5.84 5.28 -10.46
CA ILE A 40 -4.43 4.89 -10.64
C ILE A 40 -3.60 6.07 -11.15
N LYS A 41 -4.10 6.80 -12.15
CA LYS A 41 -3.42 8.00 -12.66
C LYS A 41 -3.25 9.07 -11.59
N GLN A 42 -4.23 9.25 -10.71
CA GLN A 42 -4.13 10.18 -9.59
C GLN A 42 -3.04 9.76 -8.60
N LEU A 43 -2.94 8.46 -8.29
CA LEU A 43 -1.87 7.93 -7.44
C LEU A 43 -0.50 8.10 -8.10
N GLN A 44 -0.36 7.83 -9.40
CA GLN A 44 0.88 8.08 -10.13
C GLN A 44 1.32 9.55 -10.08
N ASN A 45 0.38 10.49 -10.15
CA ASN A 45 0.67 11.92 -9.98
C ASN A 45 1.12 12.27 -8.54
N GLN A 46 0.88 11.40 -7.57
CA GLN A 46 1.33 11.49 -6.19
C GLN A 46 2.59 10.65 -5.92
N ALA A 47 3.34 10.31 -6.97
CA ALA A 47 4.57 9.52 -6.92
C ALA A 47 4.39 8.05 -6.48
N TYR A 48 3.24 7.44 -6.77
CA TYR A 48 3.08 6.00 -6.67
C TYR A 48 3.54 5.33 -7.98
N ASP A 49 4.35 4.31 -7.87
CA ASP A 49 4.76 3.48 -9.01
C ASP A 49 3.65 2.50 -9.36
N TYR A 50 3.14 2.56 -10.58
CA TYR A 50 2.19 1.56 -11.07
C TYR A 50 2.93 0.31 -11.54
N LEU A 51 2.51 -0.86 -11.06
CA LEU A 51 3.10 -2.15 -11.40
C LEU A 51 2.06 -3.09 -12.01
N PRO A 52 2.34 -3.69 -13.17
CA PRO A 52 1.48 -4.71 -13.78
C PRO A 52 1.75 -6.09 -13.13
N ILE A 53 1.35 -6.25 -11.87
CA ILE A 53 1.50 -7.49 -11.10
C ILE A 53 0.16 -8.21 -11.09
N HIS A 54 0.17 -9.47 -11.54
CA HIS A 54 -1.03 -10.30 -11.65
C HIS A 54 -0.87 -11.67 -11.00
N SER A 55 0.30 -12.00 -10.46
CA SER A 55 0.55 -13.26 -9.79
C SER A 55 1.15 -13.09 -8.40
N GLU A 56 0.89 -14.05 -7.52
CA GLU A 56 1.49 -14.09 -6.18
C GLU A 56 3.02 -14.11 -6.26
N LYS A 57 3.57 -14.85 -7.23
CA LYS A 57 5.01 -14.90 -7.44
C LYS A 57 5.59 -13.52 -7.74
N ASP A 58 4.98 -12.76 -8.66
CA ASP A 58 5.46 -11.43 -9.02
C ASP A 58 5.36 -10.48 -7.83
N LEU A 59 4.34 -10.65 -6.96
CA LEU A 59 4.18 -9.87 -5.75
C LEU A 59 5.30 -10.17 -4.74
N ILE A 60 5.65 -11.45 -4.56
CA ILE A 60 6.74 -11.89 -3.68
C ILE A 60 8.10 -11.43 -4.23
N ASP A 61 8.32 -11.53 -5.53
CA ASP A 61 9.54 -11.07 -6.19
C ASP A 61 9.70 -9.55 -6.07
N ASN A 62 8.61 -8.80 -6.23
CA ASN A 62 8.59 -7.35 -5.99
C ASN A 62 8.92 -7.02 -4.53
N LEU A 63 8.30 -7.70 -3.57
CA LEU A 63 8.58 -7.50 -2.15
C LEU A 63 10.08 -7.71 -1.85
N ARG A 64 10.66 -8.81 -2.33
CA ARG A 64 12.10 -9.07 -2.19
C ARG A 64 12.93 -7.90 -2.73
N HIS A 65 12.64 -7.48 -3.95
CA HIS A 65 13.35 -6.38 -4.58
C HIS A 65 13.27 -5.07 -3.78
N GLN A 66 12.09 -4.73 -3.28
CA GLN A 66 11.90 -3.51 -2.49
C GLN A 66 12.62 -3.58 -1.14
N LEU A 67 12.57 -4.73 -0.46
CA LEU A 67 13.30 -4.90 0.80
C LEU A 67 14.82 -4.90 0.60
N GLU A 68 15.32 -5.49 -0.48
CA GLU A 68 16.74 -5.40 -0.85
C GLU A 68 17.18 -3.96 -1.08
N LYS A 69 16.36 -3.17 -1.79
CA LYS A 69 16.60 -1.74 -2.04
C LYS A 69 16.59 -0.92 -0.75
N LEU A 70 15.56 -1.12 0.09
CA LEU A 70 15.38 -0.36 1.34
C LEU A 70 16.53 -0.60 2.31
N ASN A 71 17.04 -1.83 2.37
CA ASN A 71 18.05 -2.25 3.36
C ASN A 71 19.49 -2.25 2.83
N ASP A 72 19.69 -1.90 1.56
CA ASP A 72 20.99 -2.03 0.88
C ASP A 72 21.61 -3.41 1.13
N TYR A 73 20.82 -4.46 0.89
CA TYR A 73 21.19 -5.84 1.16
C TYR A 73 20.57 -6.78 0.13
N ARG A 74 21.37 -7.70 -0.40
CA ARG A 74 20.89 -8.74 -1.30
C ARG A 74 20.75 -10.06 -0.58
N PHE A 75 19.55 -10.59 -0.54
CA PHE A 75 19.29 -11.92 -0.01
C PHE A 75 19.79 -12.99 -0.97
N THR A 76 20.43 -14.01 -0.42
CA THR A 76 20.52 -15.29 -1.13
C THR A 76 19.14 -15.93 -1.20
N ASP A 77 18.91 -16.86 -2.11
CA ASP A 77 17.60 -17.51 -2.25
C ASP A 77 17.21 -18.28 -0.97
N LYS A 78 18.19 -18.91 -0.30
CA LYS A 78 17.98 -19.61 0.97
C LYS A 78 17.59 -18.65 2.10
N GLU A 79 18.25 -17.50 2.20
CA GLU A 79 17.94 -16.47 3.20
C GLU A 79 16.55 -15.90 2.97
N TRP A 80 16.24 -15.56 1.71
CA TRP A 80 14.93 -15.03 1.35
C TRP A 80 13.81 -16.01 1.69
N ASP A 81 13.95 -17.27 1.30
CA ASP A 81 12.93 -18.30 1.53
C ASP A 81 12.67 -18.49 3.04
N THR A 82 13.75 -18.50 3.84
CA THR A 82 13.65 -18.62 5.28
C THR A 82 13.01 -17.38 5.91
N PHE A 83 13.50 -16.19 5.54
CA PHE A 83 12.99 -14.92 6.05
C PHE A 83 11.52 -14.73 5.70
N PHE A 84 11.15 -14.94 4.45
CA PHE A 84 9.77 -14.77 3.98
C PHE A 84 8.80 -15.69 4.74
N LYS A 85 9.13 -16.98 4.88
CA LYS A 85 8.29 -17.96 5.57
C LYS A 85 8.19 -17.72 7.08
N GLN A 86 9.24 -17.23 7.71
CA GLN A 86 9.27 -17.05 9.16
C GLN A 86 8.69 -15.69 9.58
N GLU A 87 9.04 -14.62 8.87
CA GLU A 87 8.77 -13.26 9.30
C GLU A 87 7.57 -12.61 8.59
N ILE A 88 7.27 -13.02 7.36
CA ILE A 88 6.22 -12.39 6.55
C ILE A 88 5.00 -13.31 6.41
N ALA A 89 5.20 -14.48 5.81
CA ALA A 89 4.14 -15.43 5.46
C ALA A 89 4.02 -16.60 6.44
N ASN A 90 4.28 -16.36 7.73
CA ASN A 90 4.19 -17.41 8.72
C ASN A 90 2.76 -17.96 8.80
N PRO A 91 2.55 -19.27 8.56
CA PRO A 91 1.22 -19.87 8.54
C PRO A 91 0.53 -19.87 9.91
N ASN A 92 1.30 -19.69 10.99
CA ASN A 92 0.75 -19.60 12.34
C ASN A 92 0.17 -18.21 12.66
N PHE A 93 0.40 -17.22 11.81
CA PHE A 93 -0.11 -15.87 12.00
C PHE A 93 -1.44 -15.70 11.27
N GLY A 94 -2.46 -15.29 12.01
CA GLY A 94 -3.73 -14.83 11.47
C GLY A 94 -3.61 -13.43 10.84
N ILE A 95 -4.71 -12.93 10.28
CA ILE A 95 -4.76 -11.60 9.64
C ILE A 95 -4.35 -10.49 10.62
N LYS A 96 -4.82 -10.55 11.88
CA LYS A 96 -4.50 -9.55 12.91
C LYS A 96 -3.01 -9.50 13.23
N GLU A 97 -2.39 -10.65 13.37
CA GLU A 97 -0.96 -10.77 13.65
C GLU A 97 -0.13 -10.27 12.45
N LYS A 98 -0.52 -10.62 11.23
CA LYS A 98 0.15 -10.13 10.00
C LYS A 98 0.04 -8.61 9.87
N THR A 99 -1.12 -8.03 10.15
CA THR A 99 -1.30 -6.56 10.16
C THR A 99 -0.44 -5.90 11.23
N LYS A 100 -0.40 -6.47 12.44
CA LYS A 100 0.41 -5.97 13.55
C LYS A 100 1.90 -5.97 13.22
N ILE A 101 2.39 -7.01 12.55
CA ILE A 101 3.78 -7.13 12.09
C ILE A 101 4.17 -5.92 11.23
N ILE A 102 3.31 -5.53 10.29
CA ILE A 102 3.60 -4.40 9.40
C ILE A 102 3.55 -3.08 10.19
N GLN A 103 2.58 -2.93 11.09
CA GLN A 103 2.34 -1.67 11.79
C GLN A 103 3.27 -1.44 12.98
N GLU A 104 3.56 -2.46 13.77
CA GLU A 104 4.28 -2.32 15.04
C GLU A 104 5.69 -2.89 14.97
N ASP A 105 5.86 -4.04 14.31
CA ASP A 105 7.10 -4.82 14.31
C ASP A 105 7.80 -4.75 12.93
N TYR A 106 8.03 -3.54 12.47
CA TYR A 106 8.58 -3.24 11.14
C TYR A 106 10.10 -3.51 11.00
N LYS A 107 10.78 -3.91 12.09
CA LYS A 107 12.18 -4.33 12.10
C LYS A 107 12.24 -5.83 12.36
N LYS A 108 12.70 -6.59 11.38
CA LYS A 108 12.84 -8.03 11.46
C LYS A 108 14.30 -8.45 11.55
N VAL A 109 14.54 -9.62 12.11
CA VAL A 109 15.89 -10.14 12.27
C VAL A 109 16.14 -11.26 11.27
N LEU A 110 17.10 -11.06 10.38
CA LEU A 110 17.62 -12.10 9.50
C LEU A 110 18.82 -12.77 10.16
N TYR A 111 18.74 -14.08 10.35
CA TYR A 111 19.87 -14.91 10.74
C TYR A 111 20.50 -15.53 9.50
N TYR A 112 21.80 -15.38 9.34
CA TYR A 112 22.53 -15.95 8.22
C TYR A 112 23.81 -16.65 8.68
N GLU A 113 24.16 -17.74 7.99
CA GLU A 113 25.35 -18.52 8.26
C GLU A 113 26.55 -17.91 7.53
N LYS A 114 27.62 -17.63 8.24
CA LYS A 114 28.93 -17.38 7.63
C LYS A 114 29.79 -18.67 7.60
N PRO A 115 30.75 -18.79 6.65
CA PRO A 115 31.58 -19.98 6.51
C PRO A 115 32.40 -20.34 7.74
N VAL A 116 32.49 -19.53 8.76
CA VAL A 116 33.28 -19.73 9.98
C VAL A 116 32.34 -19.54 11.19
N ASP A 117 31.73 -20.64 11.62
CA ASP A 117 31.06 -20.93 12.91
C ASP A 117 30.33 -19.76 13.69
N ASN A 118 29.97 -18.68 13.05
CA ASN A 118 29.26 -17.59 13.70
C ASN A 118 27.98 -17.27 12.96
N TYR A 119 26.83 -17.58 13.58
CA TYR A 119 25.55 -16.99 13.22
C TYR A 119 25.66 -15.48 13.37
N GLN A 120 25.48 -14.77 12.29
CA GLN A 120 25.32 -13.32 12.33
C GLN A 120 23.85 -13.01 12.11
N PHE A 121 23.43 -11.92 12.70
CA PHE A 121 22.09 -11.38 12.49
C PHE A 121 22.18 -10.01 11.84
N ARG A 122 21.19 -9.69 11.04
CA ARG A 122 21.00 -8.37 10.45
C ARG A 122 19.55 -7.94 10.66
N ASN A 123 19.37 -6.69 11.02
CA ASN A 123 18.04 -6.10 11.06
C ASN A 123 17.59 -5.75 9.64
N ILE A 124 16.41 -6.20 9.28
CA ILE A 124 15.75 -5.90 8.01
C ILE A 124 14.54 -5.02 8.30
N LEU A 125 14.56 -3.82 7.75
CA LEU A 125 13.43 -2.90 7.80
C LEU A 125 12.38 -3.33 6.77
N LEU A 126 11.15 -3.47 7.19
CA LEU A 126 9.98 -3.61 6.30
C LEU A 126 9.49 -2.23 5.85
N ILE A 127 9.52 -1.28 6.77
CA ILE A 127 9.14 0.12 6.54
C ILE A 127 10.18 1.00 7.26
N ASP A 128 10.67 2.02 6.60
CA ASP A 128 11.49 3.05 7.23
C ASP A 128 10.57 4.12 7.82
N LYS A 129 10.40 4.11 9.15
CA LYS A 129 9.59 5.10 9.87
C LYS A 129 10.38 6.33 10.27
N ASP A 130 11.69 6.23 10.28
CA ASP A 130 12.58 7.34 10.65
C ASP A 130 12.73 8.31 9.46
N ASN A 131 12.78 7.75 8.24
CA ASN A 131 12.76 8.54 7.00
C ASN A 131 11.74 7.95 6.01
N ILE A 132 10.52 8.47 6.04
CA ILE A 132 9.41 8.01 5.22
C ILE A 132 9.68 8.08 3.71
N HIS A 133 10.58 8.97 3.28
CA HIS A 133 10.94 9.15 1.87
C HIS A 133 11.81 8.01 1.30
N ASN A 134 12.36 7.15 2.17
CA ASN A 134 13.08 5.95 1.74
C ASN A 134 12.14 4.83 1.29
N ASN A 135 10.85 4.93 1.64
CA ASN A 135 9.87 3.93 1.27
C ASN A 135 9.39 4.14 -0.16
N THR A 136 9.19 3.05 -0.87
CA THR A 136 8.61 3.05 -2.21
C THR A 136 7.10 2.83 -2.10
N LEU A 137 6.32 3.76 -2.66
CA LEU A 137 4.86 3.64 -2.75
C LEU A 137 4.49 3.08 -4.12
N GLN A 138 3.67 2.05 -4.15
CA GLN A 138 3.32 1.35 -5.36
C GLN A 138 1.80 1.12 -5.42
N VAL A 139 1.27 0.95 -6.62
CA VAL A 139 -0.12 0.57 -6.84
C VAL A 139 -0.19 -0.53 -7.90
N ILE A 140 -0.97 -1.56 -7.59
CA ILE A 140 -1.32 -2.63 -8.52
C ILE A 140 -2.83 -2.63 -8.73
N ASN A 141 -3.29 -3.15 -9.86
CA ASN A 141 -4.70 -3.27 -10.14
C ASN A 141 -5.09 -4.71 -10.51
N GLN A 142 -6.37 -5.00 -10.33
CA GLN A 142 -7.00 -6.27 -10.74
C GLN A 142 -6.26 -7.51 -10.20
N TYR A 143 -5.77 -7.43 -8.96
CA TYR A 143 -5.18 -8.58 -8.30
C TYR A 143 -6.28 -9.52 -7.81
N GLU A 144 -6.24 -10.76 -8.26
CA GLU A 144 -7.17 -11.81 -7.85
C GLU A 144 -6.45 -12.77 -6.88
N THR A 145 -7.09 -13.06 -5.75
CA THR A 145 -6.58 -14.07 -4.81
C THR A 145 -7.48 -15.30 -4.84
N ASP A 146 -6.87 -16.45 -4.93
CA ASP A 146 -7.57 -17.74 -4.85
C ASP A 146 -7.71 -18.24 -3.41
N GLU A 147 -7.32 -17.44 -2.41
CA GLU A 147 -7.43 -17.82 -1.01
C GLU A 147 -8.88 -17.79 -0.53
N GLY A 148 -9.50 -18.96 -0.47
CA GLY A 148 -10.80 -19.18 0.13
C GLY A 148 -11.90 -19.62 -0.84
N LYS A 149 -13.11 -19.82 -0.31
CA LYS A 149 -14.28 -20.30 -1.05
C LYS A 149 -14.84 -19.29 -2.06
N ARG A 150 -14.28 -18.09 -2.15
CA ARG A 150 -14.64 -17.03 -3.11
C ARG A 150 -13.37 -16.34 -3.56
N ALA A 151 -13.14 -16.28 -4.87
CA ALA A 151 -12.12 -15.43 -5.45
C ALA A 151 -12.45 -13.96 -5.09
N ASN A 152 -11.52 -13.29 -4.43
CA ASN A 152 -11.63 -11.86 -4.17
C ASN A 152 -10.85 -11.12 -5.25
N ARG A 153 -11.52 -10.20 -5.93
CA ARG A 153 -10.90 -9.29 -6.88
C ARG A 153 -10.80 -7.91 -6.25
N TYR A 154 -9.62 -7.36 -6.25
CA TYR A 154 -9.36 -6.00 -5.80
C TYR A 154 -9.11 -5.10 -7.00
N ASP A 155 -9.87 -4.02 -7.14
CA ASP A 155 -9.74 -3.09 -8.27
C ASP A 155 -8.41 -2.35 -8.24
N ALA A 156 -7.98 -1.91 -7.06
CA ALA A 156 -6.66 -1.34 -6.85
C ALA A 156 -6.14 -1.69 -5.45
N THR A 157 -4.85 -2.02 -5.35
CA THR A 157 -4.18 -2.28 -4.09
C THR A 157 -2.94 -1.40 -3.98
N VAL A 158 -2.82 -0.70 -2.86
CA VAL A 158 -1.65 0.12 -2.54
C VAL A 158 -0.64 -0.74 -1.80
N LEU A 159 0.63 -0.61 -2.19
CA LEU A 159 1.74 -1.29 -1.54
C LEU A 159 2.74 -0.26 -1.00
N VAL A 160 3.35 -0.57 0.14
CA VAL A 160 4.53 0.13 0.66
C VAL A 160 5.67 -0.87 0.72
N ASN A 161 6.75 -0.60 0.01
CA ASN A 161 7.89 -1.51 -0.14
C ASN A 161 7.46 -2.93 -0.56
N GLY A 162 6.43 -3.05 -1.39
CA GLY A 162 5.88 -4.33 -1.82
C GLY A 162 4.90 -5.00 -0.85
N LEU A 163 4.67 -4.44 0.35
CA LEU A 163 3.70 -4.95 1.33
C LEU A 163 2.34 -4.28 1.12
N PRO A 164 1.25 -5.03 1.04
CA PRO A 164 -0.10 -4.46 0.96
C PRO A 164 -0.47 -3.74 2.25
N LEU A 165 -1.10 -2.58 2.11
CA LEU A 165 -1.65 -1.77 3.21
C LEU A 165 -3.15 -1.98 3.35
#